data_c176b3630fa0148ab6f0303665ea859f
#
_entry.id   c176b3630fa0148ab6f0303665ea859f
#
_cell.length_a   1.000
_cell.length_b   1.000
_cell.length_c   1.000
_cell.angle_alpha   90.00
_cell.angle_beta   90.00
_cell.angle_gamma   90.00
#
_symmetry.space_group_name_H-M   'P 1'
#
loop_
_entity.id
_entity.type
_entity.pdbx_description
1 polymer ?
#
loop_
_entity_poly.entity_id
_entity_poly.type
_entity_poly.pdbx_seq_one_letter_code
_entity_poly.pdbx_strand_id
1 'polypeptide(L)'
;MSTVSPKDSTADSHYDVIIIGAGLSGLSSAVRLGMFGLKVLLLEKHYIVGGLNSFYAKGGRKFDVGLHALTNFPSPSSGKSSPLFKLCRQLRIPLDSLALQEQTSSRITFGTTDLRFTNNFDFFISEIERVFPHEQERFHRLLSKMENFPAYSVDAEELSTRNILAEELNDPLLAEMLLCPTCYYGSARENDIDFPTFVMLFDAIFKQGLARPEKGIRALLDPLTSKLKELGVERKMNTPVKAVHAEEDRITKIELENGEYLTATHYISTCGGLETETLLQPPPQTKNFEIGRFSIIESISVFEGHPKAWGWDETVVFFNDSDSFSYNEPKELVDLHSGVICIPNNYGLPSLDQKQESKLRVTHPANYSLWSALNEESYAGQKKIWEGKILENGLRYLPTIKEKVAKFKSKTRMTDTFTPRTIKKFTSHENGALYGSPTKRRDGATSFQNLFLAGTDQGYVGIVGAMLGGIAVANNQILRNL
;
A
#
# COMPACT_ATOMS: atom_id res chain seq x y z
N MET A 1 -61.40 -7.21 14.13
CA MET A 1 -60.19 -7.27 13.34
C MET A 1 -59.34 -6.08 13.71
N SER A 2 -58.38 -6.31 14.58
CA SER A 2 -57.50 -5.27 15.13
C SER A 2 -56.33 -5.11 14.18
N THR A 3 -56.18 -3.97 13.57
CA THR A 3 -55.04 -3.59 12.71
C THR A 3 -53.84 -3.35 13.61
N VAL A 4 -52.89 -4.27 13.58
CA VAL A 4 -51.55 -4.05 14.18
C VAL A 4 -50.78 -3.12 13.30
N SER A 5 -50.53 -1.93 13.81
CA SER A 5 -49.61 -0.93 13.22
C SER A 5 -48.20 -1.52 13.24
N PRO A 6 -47.38 -1.31 12.14
CA PRO A 6 -46.00 -1.73 12.18
C PRO A 6 -45.28 -0.88 13.22
N LYS A 7 -44.58 -1.56 14.14
CA LYS A 7 -43.70 -0.93 15.11
C LYS A 7 -42.59 -0.23 14.35
N ASP A 8 -42.60 1.10 14.37
CA ASP A 8 -41.43 1.94 14.15
C ASP A 8 -40.37 1.59 15.21
N SER A 9 -39.48 0.69 14.87
CA SER A 9 -38.26 0.40 15.65
C SER A 9 -37.05 0.88 14.90
N THR A 10 -36.97 2.17 14.61
CA THR A 10 -35.71 2.85 14.31
C THR A 10 -35.31 3.61 15.57
N ALA A 11 -34.70 2.91 16.53
CA ALA A 11 -33.81 3.60 17.45
C ALA A 11 -32.70 4.20 16.60
N ASP A 12 -32.70 5.51 16.44
CA ASP A 12 -31.64 6.29 15.80
C ASP A 12 -30.34 5.97 16.54
N SER A 13 -29.55 5.03 16.00
CA SER A 13 -28.28 4.67 16.59
C SER A 13 -27.27 5.73 16.20
N HIS A 14 -27.24 6.82 16.98
CA HIS A 14 -26.25 7.86 16.82
C HIS A 14 -24.88 7.39 17.32
N TYR A 15 -23.82 7.64 16.53
CA TYR A 15 -22.43 7.36 16.85
C TYR A 15 -21.65 8.67 17.06
N ASP A 16 -20.55 8.61 17.81
CA ASP A 16 -19.61 9.73 17.83
C ASP A 16 -18.87 9.83 16.51
N VAL A 17 -18.46 8.64 15.98
CA VAL A 17 -17.75 8.56 14.70
C VAL A 17 -18.20 7.35 13.87
N ILE A 18 -18.50 7.58 12.59
CA ILE A 18 -18.63 6.50 11.61
C ILE A 18 -17.41 6.54 10.68
N ILE A 19 -16.79 5.37 10.48
CA ILE A 19 -15.63 5.18 9.60
C ILE A 19 -16.04 4.33 8.41
N ILE A 20 -15.82 4.81 7.20
CA ILE A 20 -16.11 4.11 5.94
C ILE A 20 -14.82 3.45 5.44
N GLY A 21 -14.78 2.11 5.44
CA GLY A 21 -13.66 1.29 5.02
C GLY A 21 -12.83 0.74 6.16
N ALA A 22 -12.63 -0.60 6.17
CA ALA A 22 -11.81 -1.32 7.14
C ALA A 22 -10.43 -1.67 6.58
N GLY A 23 -9.84 -0.78 5.77
CA GLY A 23 -8.42 -0.77 5.42
C GLY A 23 -7.56 -0.44 6.66
N LEU A 24 -6.23 -0.46 6.52
CA LEU A 24 -5.33 -0.22 7.66
C LEU A 24 -5.53 1.16 8.30
N SER A 25 -5.83 2.21 7.51
CA SER A 25 -6.14 3.55 8.03
C SER A 25 -7.43 3.55 8.84
N GLY A 26 -8.51 2.93 8.35
CA GLY A 26 -9.78 2.84 9.07
C GLY A 26 -9.66 2.03 10.36
N LEU A 27 -8.96 0.90 10.32
CA LEU A 27 -8.71 0.07 11.50
C LEU A 27 -7.92 0.84 12.58
N SER A 28 -6.84 1.54 12.18
CA SER A 28 -6.02 2.30 13.12
C SER A 28 -6.75 3.54 13.68
N SER A 29 -7.55 4.24 12.87
CA SER A 29 -8.44 5.32 13.34
C SER A 29 -9.45 4.81 14.35
N ALA A 30 -10.11 3.68 14.04
CA ALA A 30 -11.13 3.09 14.89
C ALA A 30 -10.56 2.64 16.25
N VAL A 31 -9.39 1.99 16.24
CA VAL A 31 -8.70 1.62 17.49
C VAL A 31 -8.33 2.89 18.27
N ARG A 32 -7.77 3.90 17.60
CA ARG A 32 -7.35 5.14 18.26
C ARG A 32 -8.51 5.86 18.92
N LEU A 33 -9.64 6.01 18.24
CA LEU A 33 -10.85 6.67 18.75
C LEU A 33 -11.51 5.85 19.89
N GLY A 34 -11.60 4.54 19.70
CA GLY A 34 -12.14 3.64 20.74
C GLY A 34 -11.33 3.67 22.04
N MET A 35 -10.00 3.88 21.98
CA MET A 35 -9.15 4.06 23.19
C MET A 35 -9.50 5.29 24.01
N PHE A 36 -10.22 6.27 23.45
CA PHE A 36 -10.73 7.45 24.14
C PHE A 36 -12.20 7.33 24.52
N GLY A 37 -12.78 6.14 24.39
CA GLY A 37 -14.16 5.85 24.84
C GLY A 37 -15.25 6.34 23.89
N LEU A 38 -14.91 6.75 22.66
CA LEU A 38 -15.89 7.16 21.67
C LEU A 38 -16.68 5.95 21.15
N LYS A 39 -17.98 6.17 20.88
CA LYS A 39 -18.86 5.20 20.24
C LYS A 39 -18.59 5.20 18.74
N VAL A 40 -17.77 4.25 18.27
CA VAL A 40 -17.30 4.16 16.89
C VAL A 40 -17.99 3.02 16.15
N LEU A 41 -18.44 3.30 14.92
CA LEU A 41 -18.90 2.30 13.95
C LEU A 41 -17.93 2.25 12.78
N LEU A 42 -17.44 1.07 12.44
CA LEU A 42 -16.61 0.79 11.28
C LEU A 42 -17.42 0.00 10.23
N LEU A 43 -17.59 0.58 9.05
CA LEU A 43 -18.31 -0.01 7.92
C LEU A 43 -17.33 -0.57 6.88
N GLU A 44 -17.58 -1.80 6.42
CA GLU A 44 -16.77 -2.43 5.36
C GLU A 44 -17.67 -3.16 4.37
N LYS A 45 -17.46 -2.89 3.07
CA LYS A 45 -18.25 -3.54 2.00
C LYS A 45 -17.93 -5.02 1.77
N HIS A 46 -16.71 -5.45 2.18
CA HIS A 46 -16.25 -6.82 2.04
C HIS A 46 -16.44 -7.64 3.33
N TYR A 47 -16.27 -8.95 3.19
CA TYR A 47 -16.28 -9.89 4.32
C TYR A 47 -14.94 -9.91 5.11
N ILE A 48 -13.87 -9.28 4.57
CA ILE A 48 -12.53 -9.30 5.13
C ILE A 48 -11.99 -7.87 5.29
N VAL A 49 -11.26 -7.64 6.37
CA VAL A 49 -10.57 -6.38 6.66
C VAL A 49 -9.22 -6.28 5.95
N GLY A 50 -8.64 -5.08 5.92
CA GLY A 50 -7.28 -4.82 5.44
C GLY A 50 -7.20 -4.06 4.12
N GLY A 51 -8.29 -3.98 3.35
CA GLY A 51 -8.31 -3.30 2.06
C GLY A 51 -7.26 -3.90 1.11
N LEU A 52 -6.42 -3.07 0.49
CA LEU A 52 -5.31 -3.54 -0.35
C LEU A 52 -4.30 -4.41 0.41
N ASN A 53 -4.19 -4.23 1.72
CA ASN A 53 -3.33 -5.03 2.60
C ASN A 53 -4.11 -6.15 3.32
N SER A 54 -5.05 -6.79 2.64
CA SER A 54 -5.76 -7.96 3.12
C SER A 54 -4.99 -9.25 2.82
N PHE A 55 -5.62 -10.38 3.09
CA PHE A 55 -5.11 -11.72 2.75
C PHE A 55 -6.25 -12.60 2.23
N TYR A 56 -5.89 -13.68 1.57
CA TYR A 56 -6.84 -14.68 1.09
C TYR A 56 -6.26 -16.09 1.19
N ALA A 57 -7.13 -17.09 1.01
CA ALA A 57 -6.72 -18.49 0.94
C ALA A 57 -7.10 -19.09 -0.43
N LYS A 58 -6.16 -19.84 -1.02
CA LYS A 58 -6.38 -20.56 -2.29
C LYS A 58 -5.56 -21.85 -2.30
N GLY A 59 -6.18 -22.97 -2.66
CA GLY A 59 -5.50 -24.26 -2.71
C GLY A 59 -4.86 -24.66 -1.37
N GLY A 60 -5.52 -24.38 -0.24
CA GLY A 60 -5.01 -24.66 1.11
C GLY A 60 -3.87 -23.74 1.58
N ARG A 61 -3.48 -22.74 0.79
CA ARG A 61 -2.39 -21.81 1.09
C ARG A 61 -2.93 -20.42 1.39
N LYS A 62 -2.23 -19.68 2.27
CA LYS A 62 -2.53 -18.30 2.62
C LYS A 62 -1.62 -17.35 1.84
N PHE A 63 -2.20 -16.27 1.31
CA PHE A 63 -1.52 -15.25 0.52
C PHE A 63 -1.80 -13.88 1.11
N ASP A 64 -0.77 -13.05 1.22
CA ASP A 64 -0.93 -11.62 1.48
C ASP A 64 -1.18 -10.91 0.14
N VAL A 65 -2.07 -9.92 0.12
CA VAL A 65 -2.34 -9.14 -1.09
C VAL A 65 -1.26 -8.08 -1.28
N GLY A 66 -1.26 -6.99 -0.53
CA GLY A 66 -0.34 -5.86 -0.73
C GLY A 66 0.99 -5.95 0.03
N LEU A 67 1.17 -6.90 0.95
CA LEU A 67 2.41 -7.01 1.71
C LEU A 67 3.51 -7.71 0.91
N HIS A 68 4.39 -6.93 0.31
CA HIS A 68 5.68 -7.38 -0.24
C HIS A 68 6.74 -7.36 0.86
N ALA A 69 7.00 -6.18 1.40
CA ALA A 69 7.83 -5.93 2.56
C ALA A 69 7.18 -4.84 3.43
N LEU A 70 7.39 -4.90 4.72
CA LEU A 70 7.08 -3.82 5.64
C LEU A 70 8.30 -2.90 5.69
N THR A 71 8.09 -1.62 5.40
CA THR A 71 9.11 -0.57 5.52
C THR A 71 9.23 -0.08 6.96
N ASN A 72 10.19 0.80 7.24
CA ASN A 72 10.42 1.38 8.56
C ASN A 72 10.80 0.34 9.63
N PHE A 73 11.67 -0.61 9.27
CA PHE A 73 12.15 -1.62 10.20
C PHE A 73 12.83 -0.93 11.40
N PRO A 74 12.41 -1.21 12.64
CA PRO A 74 12.99 -0.59 13.83
C PRO A 74 14.31 -1.26 14.18
N SER A 75 15.39 -0.87 13.49
CA SER A 75 16.74 -1.39 13.77
C SER A 75 17.19 -1.03 15.18
N PRO A 76 18.19 -1.71 15.76
CA PRO A 76 18.77 -1.32 17.03
C PRO A 76 19.25 0.14 17.07
N SER A 77 19.73 0.68 15.95
CA SER A 77 20.19 2.08 15.83
C SER A 77 19.04 3.09 15.80
N SER A 78 17.94 2.80 15.13
CA SER A 78 16.75 3.67 15.09
C SER A 78 15.92 3.63 16.38
N GLY A 79 15.99 2.51 17.10
CA GLY A 79 15.39 2.32 18.41
C GLY A 79 13.92 2.79 18.50
N LYS A 80 13.63 3.57 19.55
CA LYS A 80 12.29 4.10 19.85
C LYS A 80 11.85 5.25 18.93
N SER A 81 12.73 5.76 18.08
CA SER A 81 12.42 6.85 17.13
C SER A 81 11.71 6.37 15.86
N SER A 82 11.84 5.09 15.52
CA SER A 82 11.23 4.48 14.33
C SER A 82 9.72 4.76 14.25
N PRO A 83 9.20 5.13 13.05
CA PRO A 83 7.77 5.32 12.83
C PRO A 83 6.94 4.08 13.21
N LEU A 84 7.41 2.89 12.89
CA LEU A 84 6.71 1.64 13.23
C LEU A 84 6.65 1.43 14.77
N PHE A 85 7.72 1.74 15.49
CA PHE A 85 7.72 1.66 16.96
C PHE A 85 6.71 2.67 17.55
N LYS A 86 6.72 3.92 17.08
CA LYS A 86 5.78 4.96 17.53
C LYS A 86 4.33 4.57 17.26
N LEU A 87 4.06 4.01 16.08
CA LEU A 87 2.75 3.50 15.67
C LEU A 87 2.27 2.39 16.61
N CYS A 88 3.10 1.37 16.82
CA CYS A 88 2.77 0.25 17.71
C CYS A 88 2.49 0.73 19.13
N ARG A 89 3.27 1.70 19.64
CA ARG A 89 3.05 2.33 20.95
C ARG A 89 1.73 3.10 21.02
N GLN A 90 1.38 3.87 19.98
CA GLN A 90 0.12 4.62 19.94
C GLN A 90 -1.11 3.70 19.94
N LEU A 91 -1.01 2.54 19.32
CA LEU A 91 -2.08 1.55 19.26
C LEU A 91 -2.02 0.51 20.40
N ARG A 92 -1.01 0.62 21.30
CA ARG A 92 -0.74 -0.36 22.37
C ARG A 92 -0.62 -1.79 21.84
N ILE A 93 0.08 -1.95 20.72
CA ILE A 93 0.43 -3.25 20.13
C ILE A 93 1.91 -3.50 20.46
N PRO A 94 2.26 -4.59 21.15
CA PRO A 94 3.67 -4.92 21.39
C PRO A 94 4.41 -5.14 20.07
N LEU A 95 5.50 -4.42 19.83
CA LEU A 95 6.28 -4.53 18.58
C LEU A 95 6.77 -5.97 18.35
N ASP A 96 7.23 -6.63 19.41
CA ASP A 96 7.73 -8.00 19.34
C ASP A 96 6.67 -9.01 18.89
N SER A 97 5.36 -8.69 19.10
CA SER A 97 4.26 -9.53 18.62
C SER A 97 4.18 -9.63 17.10
N LEU A 98 4.80 -8.71 16.38
CA LEU A 98 4.88 -8.73 14.92
C LEU A 98 5.86 -9.79 14.41
N ALA A 99 6.79 -10.27 15.25
CA ALA A 99 7.83 -11.25 14.90
C ALA A 99 8.51 -10.90 13.55
N LEU A 100 9.03 -9.67 13.48
CA LEU A 100 9.64 -9.14 12.27
C LEU A 100 10.97 -9.83 11.99
N GLN A 101 11.13 -10.27 10.74
CA GLN A 101 12.42 -10.72 10.20
C GLN A 101 12.90 -9.68 9.20
N GLU A 102 14.14 -9.23 9.37
CA GLU A 102 14.74 -8.25 8.45
C GLU A 102 15.09 -8.86 7.09
N GLN A 103 15.22 -8.02 6.08
CA GLN A 103 15.72 -8.47 4.80
C GLN A 103 17.17 -8.94 4.87
N THR A 104 17.52 -9.91 4.02
CA THR A 104 18.91 -10.29 3.83
C THR A 104 19.63 -9.27 2.95
N SER A 105 19.08 -9.01 1.77
CA SER A 105 19.49 -7.97 0.83
C SER A 105 18.38 -7.72 -0.19
N SER A 106 18.40 -6.54 -0.80
CA SER A 106 17.58 -6.21 -1.96
C SER A 106 18.44 -5.55 -3.03
N ARG A 107 17.92 -5.46 -4.24
CA ARG A 107 18.68 -4.96 -5.38
C ARG A 107 17.80 -4.09 -6.29
N ILE A 108 18.42 -3.04 -6.84
CA ILE A 108 17.89 -2.25 -7.93
C ILE A 108 18.77 -2.57 -9.14
N THR A 109 18.17 -2.99 -10.26
CA THR A 109 18.90 -3.36 -11.47
C THR A 109 18.34 -2.65 -12.69
N PHE A 110 19.20 -1.93 -13.39
CA PHE A 110 18.91 -1.22 -14.63
C PHE A 110 19.90 -1.69 -15.71
N GLY A 111 19.39 -2.39 -16.71
CA GLY A 111 20.25 -3.02 -17.71
C GLY A 111 21.31 -3.92 -17.07
N THR A 112 22.56 -3.47 -17.05
CA THR A 112 23.70 -4.18 -16.45
C THR A 112 24.19 -3.56 -15.13
N THR A 113 23.55 -2.48 -14.66
CA THR A 113 23.95 -1.75 -13.46
C THR A 113 23.11 -2.19 -12.26
N ASP A 114 23.79 -2.59 -11.19
CA ASP A 114 23.18 -3.05 -9.96
C ASP A 114 23.57 -2.16 -8.77
N LEU A 115 22.58 -1.75 -7.98
CA LEU A 115 22.73 -1.20 -6.64
C LEU A 115 22.10 -2.15 -5.63
N ARG A 116 22.87 -2.62 -4.65
CA ARG A 116 22.36 -3.44 -3.56
C ARG A 116 22.10 -2.61 -2.32
N PHE A 117 21.15 -3.04 -1.54
CA PHE A 117 20.89 -2.42 -0.24
C PHE A 117 20.40 -3.46 0.78
N THR A 118 20.64 -3.16 2.03
CA THR A 118 20.21 -3.92 3.20
C THR A 118 19.60 -2.96 4.22
N ASN A 119 19.35 -3.41 5.45
CA ASN A 119 18.95 -2.51 6.54
C ASN A 119 20.13 -1.72 7.14
N ASN A 120 21.34 -1.89 6.61
CA ASN A 120 22.49 -1.05 6.91
C ASN A 120 22.62 0.04 5.83
N PHE A 121 22.33 1.29 6.19
CA PHE A 121 22.38 2.40 5.27
C PHE A 121 23.79 2.74 4.77
N ASP A 122 24.83 2.53 5.61
CA ASP A 122 26.21 2.76 5.20
C ASP A 122 26.62 1.81 4.08
N PHE A 123 26.06 0.59 4.07
CA PHE A 123 26.26 -0.33 2.94
C PHE A 123 25.67 0.23 1.65
N PHE A 124 24.47 0.85 1.69
CA PHE A 124 23.88 1.47 0.50
C PHE A 124 24.70 2.67 0.01
N ILE A 125 25.21 3.49 0.92
CA ILE A 125 26.15 4.59 0.57
C ILE A 125 27.37 4.02 -0.15
N SER A 126 28.01 2.97 0.41
CA SER A 126 29.19 2.34 -0.21
C SER A 126 28.89 1.73 -1.59
N GLU A 127 27.70 1.21 -1.82
CA GLU A 127 27.28 0.72 -3.14
C GLU A 127 27.14 1.87 -4.16
N ILE A 128 26.59 3.03 -3.76
CA ILE A 128 26.52 4.21 -4.60
C ILE A 128 27.94 4.72 -4.94
N GLU A 129 28.82 4.82 -3.95
CA GLU A 129 30.21 5.23 -4.15
C GLU A 129 30.97 4.26 -5.08
N ARG A 130 30.69 2.97 -4.98
CA ARG A 130 31.29 1.94 -5.84
C ARG A 130 30.81 2.02 -7.28
N VAL A 131 29.50 2.22 -7.49
CA VAL A 131 28.87 2.19 -8.83
C VAL A 131 28.93 3.54 -9.50
N PHE A 132 28.78 4.63 -8.74
CA PHE A 132 28.75 6.03 -9.20
C PHE A 132 29.81 6.89 -8.46
N PRO A 133 31.11 6.57 -8.55
CA PRO A 133 32.15 7.23 -7.77
C PRO A 133 32.22 8.75 -8.01
N HIS A 134 31.77 9.23 -9.17
CA HIS A 134 31.71 10.64 -9.53
C HIS A 134 30.51 11.39 -8.91
N GLU A 135 29.57 10.67 -8.29
CA GLU A 135 28.37 11.25 -7.66
C GLU A 135 28.49 11.34 -6.12
N GLN A 136 29.56 10.86 -5.49
CA GLN A 136 29.70 10.78 -4.05
C GLN A 136 29.37 12.09 -3.33
N GLU A 137 30.03 13.19 -3.68
CA GLU A 137 29.80 14.49 -3.04
C GLU A 137 28.38 15.02 -3.30
N ARG A 138 27.85 14.80 -4.50
CA ARG A 138 26.50 15.23 -4.89
C ARG A 138 25.44 14.44 -4.16
N PHE A 139 25.63 13.14 -4.01
CA PHE A 139 24.74 12.29 -3.25
C PHE A 139 24.69 12.69 -1.76
N HIS A 140 25.84 13.03 -1.15
CA HIS A 140 25.85 13.54 0.22
C HIS A 140 25.13 14.89 0.36
N ARG A 141 25.22 15.80 -0.65
CA ARG A 141 24.41 17.03 -0.65
C ARG A 141 22.93 16.75 -0.76
N LEU A 142 22.52 15.81 -1.61
CA LEU A 142 21.13 15.35 -1.71
C LEU A 142 20.64 14.82 -0.36
N LEU A 143 21.43 14.00 0.33
CA LEU A 143 21.08 13.49 1.67
C LEU A 143 20.89 14.65 2.66
N SER A 144 21.78 15.63 2.68
CA SER A 144 21.65 16.82 3.55
C SER A 144 20.40 17.65 3.20
N LYS A 145 20.08 17.80 1.91
CA LYS A 145 18.86 18.50 1.46
C LYS A 145 17.61 17.77 1.97
N MET A 146 17.58 16.44 1.85
CA MET A 146 16.46 15.62 2.33
C MET A 146 16.29 15.68 3.85
N GLU A 147 17.38 15.66 4.63
CA GLU A 147 17.35 15.75 6.09
C GLU A 147 16.79 17.07 6.59
N ASN A 148 17.05 18.16 5.88
CA ASN A 148 16.57 19.49 6.23
C ASN A 148 15.18 19.81 5.65
N PHE A 149 14.63 18.94 4.82
CA PHE A 149 13.32 19.15 4.20
C PHE A 149 12.19 18.71 5.17
N PRO A 150 11.15 19.55 5.39
CA PRO A 150 10.07 19.25 6.33
C PRO A 150 9.04 18.25 5.75
N ALA A 151 9.49 17.08 5.27
CA ALA A 151 8.68 16.12 4.54
C ALA A 151 7.41 15.62 5.27
N TYR A 152 7.45 15.64 6.61
CA TYR A 152 6.32 15.19 7.45
C TYR A 152 5.34 16.32 7.81
N SER A 153 5.62 17.58 7.39
CA SER A 153 4.67 18.68 7.59
C SER A 153 3.43 18.51 6.70
N VAL A 154 2.27 18.87 7.23
CA VAL A 154 1.04 18.93 6.43
C VAL A 154 1.09 20.01 5.36
N ASP A 155 1.89 21.06 5.60
CA ASP A 155 2.12 22.22 4.72
C ASP A 155 3.39 22.03 3.86
N ALA A 156 3.98 20.82 3.80
CA ALA A 156 5.15 20.59 2.97
C ALA A 156 4.84 20.89 1.51
N GLU A 157 5.70 21.70 0.88
CA GLU A 157 5.56 22.07 -0.54
C GLU A 157 5.64 20.83 -1.43
N GLU A 158 4.69 20.70 -2.34
CA GLU A 158 4.68 19.66 -3.35
C GLU A 158 5.62 20.01 -4.49
N LEU A 159 6.76 19.32 -4.54
CA LEU A 159 7.81 19.53 -5.55
C LEU A 159 8.00 18.27 -6.39
N SER A 160 8.47 18.44 -7.62
CA SER A 160 8.87 17.32 -8.48
C SER A 160 10.19 16.73 -7.98
N THR A 161 10.17 15.45 -7.60
CA THR A 161 11.39 14.74 -7.22
C THR A 161 12.35 14.61 -8.41
N ARG A 162 11.82 14.33 -9.59
CA ARG A 162 12.63 14.19 -10.81
C ARG A 162 13.43 15.46 -11.11
N ASN A 163 12.81 16.63 -10.95
CA ASN A 163 13.50 17.91 -11.14
C ASN A 163 14.58 18.11 -10.08
N ILE A 164 14.30 17.84 -8.81
CA ILE A 164 15.28 17.96 -7.73
C ILE A 164 16.46 17.01 -7.94
N LEU A 165 16.20 15.76 -8.30
CA LEU A 165 17.28 14.81 -8.57
C LEU A 165 18.12 15.24 -9.78
N ALA A 166 17.53 15.79 -10.84
CA ALA A 166 18.24 16.31 -12.00
C ALA A 166 19.11 17.55 -11.66
N GLU A 167 18.73 18.34 -10.65
CA GLU A 167 19.54 19.46 -10.16
C GLU A 167 20.71 18.99 -9.27
N GLU A 168 20.45 18.01 -8.41
CA GLU A 168 21.42 17.55 -7.40
C GLU A 168 22.43 16.54 -7.95
N LEU A 169 22.03 15.68 -8.89
CA LEU A 169 22.84 14.61 -9.45
C LEU A 169 23.22 14.91 -10.91
N ASN A 170 24.43 14.55 -11.30
CA ASN A 170 24.87 14.64 -12.70
C ASN A 170 24.53 13.39 -13.50
N ASP A 171 24.52 12.22 -12.84
CA ASP A 171 24.25 10.95 -13.48
C ASP A 171 22.75 10.66 -13.48
N PRO A 172 22.08 10.72 -14.65
CA PRO A 172 20.66 10.46 -14.74
C PRO A 172 20.29 9.01 -14.35
N LEU A 173 21.19 8.05 -14.55
CA LEU A 173 20.92 6.66 -14.19
C LEU A 173 20.77 6.50 -12.67
N LEU A 174 21.59 7.17 -11.87
CA LEU A 174 21.45 7.15 -10.41
C LEU A 174 20.09 7.74 -9.99
N ALA A 175 19.68 8.86 -10.59
CA ALA A 175 18.38 9.47 -10.32
C ALA A 175 17.22 8.49 -10.62
N GLU A 176 17.25 7.82 -11.77
CA GLU A 176 16.25 6.83 -12.17
C GLU A 176 16.23 5.61 -11.23
N MET A 177 17.41 5.13 -10.81
CA MET A 177 17.53 4.01 -9.88
C MET A 177 17.01 4.36 -8.46
N LEU A 178 17.09 5.61 -8.03
CA LEU A 178 16.52 6.08 -6.76
C LEU A 178 14.99 6.26 -6.85
N LEU A 179 14.49 6.71 -8.00
CA LEU A 179 13.05 6.88 -8.24
C LEU A 179 12.30 5.54 -8.28
N CYS A 180 12.87 4.51 -8.89
CA CYS A 180 12.18 3.26 -9.15
C CYS A 180 11.59 2.62 -7.88
N PRO A 181 12.34 2.32 -6.81
CA PRO A 181 11.78 1.76 -5.59
C PRO A 181 10.74 2.68 -4.92
N THR A 182 11.00 3.98 -4.88
CA THR A 182 10.11 4.93 -4.21
C THR A 182 8.79 5.10 -4.97
N CYS A 183 8.81 5.11 -6.30
CA CYS A 183 7.60 5.14 -7.11
C CYS A 183 6.76 3.86 -6.90
N TYR A 184 7.39 2.67 -6.95
CA TYR A 184 6.69 1.40 -6.71
C TYR A 184 6.13 1.25 -5.30
N TYR A 185 6.66 1.98 -4.32
CA TYR A 185 6.16 1.95 -2.94
C TYR A 185 5.12 3.02 -2.65
N GLY A 186 4.91 4.03 -3.53
CA GLY A 186 3.93 5.02 -3.13
C GLY A 186 3.57 6.15 -4.10
N SER A 187 4.05 6.19 -5.36
CA SER A 187 3.66 7.28 -6.25
C SER A 187 2.30 7.04 -6.91
N ALA A 188 1.42 8.04 -6.83
CA ALA A 188 0.22 8.15 -7.66
C ALA A 188 0.44 9.03 -8.91
N ARG A 189 1.62 9.67 -9.03
CA ARG A 189 1.99 10.53 -10.17
C ARG A 189 2.69 9.71 -11.24
N GLU A 190 2.36 9.99 -12.49
CA GLU A 190 3.04 9.35 -13.61
C GLU A 190 4.45 9.94 -13.78
N ASN A 191 5.43 9.08 -13.95
CA ASN A 191 6.85 9.37 -14.16
C ASN A 191 7.54 10.23 -13.10
N ASP A 192 6.93 10.43 -11.96
CA ASP A 192 7.46 11.23 -10.86
C ASP A 192 6.90 10.78 -9.52
N ILE A 193 7.39 11.36 -8.46
CA ILE A 193 6.84 11.29 -7.10
C ILE A 193 7.00 12.66 -6.46
N ASP A 194 6.03 13.06 -5.64
CA ASP A 194 6.12 14.25 -4.80
C ASP A 194 7.32 14.17 -3.85
N PHE A 195 8.16 15.21 -3.81
CA PHE A 195 9.43 15.19 -3.06
C PHE A 195 9.28 14.89 -1.57
N PRO A 196 8.31 15.48 -0.84
CA PRO A 196 8.05 15.03 0.54
C PRO A 196 7.79 13.52 0.66
N THR A 197 7.01 12.95 -0.27
CA THR A 197 6.72 11.50 -0.28
C THR A 197 7.97 10.69 -0.64
N PHE A 198 8.80 11.19 -1.57
CA PHE A 198 10.10 10.58 -1.89
C PHE A 198 11.00 10.54 -0.66
N VAL A 199 11.15 11.65 0.06
CA VAL A 199 11.97 11.72 1.29
C VAL A 199 11.48 10.70 2.33
N MET A 200 10.17 10.66 2.58
CA MET A 200 9.58 9.69 3.52
C MET A 200 9.85 8.25 3.11
N LEU A 201 9.71 7.92 1.82
CA LEU A 201 9.93 6.56 1.32
C LEU A 201 11.42 6.20 1.25
N PHE A 202 12.29 7.15 0.88
CA PHE A 202 13.72 6.96 0.91
C PHE A 202 14.20 6.60 2.31
N ASP A 203 13.78 7.36 3.32
CA ASP A 203 14.08 7.07 4.72
C ASP A 203 13.53 5.69 5.13
N ALA A 204 12.29 5.39 4.76
CA ALA A 204 11.60 4.15 5.14
C ALA A 204 12.23 2.89 4.51
N ILE A 205 12.72 2.99 3.27
CA ILE A 205 13.27 1.87 2.50
C ILE A 205 14.77 1.71 2.74
N PHE A 206 15.55 2.80 2.60
CA PHE A 206 17.00 2.72 2.57
C PHE A 206 17.65 2.99 3.92
N LYS A 207 17.16 3.99 4.69
CA LYS A 207 17.74 4.31 6.01
C LYS A 207 17.21 3.39 7.12
N GLN A 208 15.93 3.05 7.11
CA GLN A 208 15.34 2.18 8.13
C GLN A 208 15.26 0.72 7.69
N GLY A 209 15.00 0.47 6.42
CA GLY A 209 15.06 -0.85 5.82
C GLY A 209 13.72 -1.59 5.78
N LEU A 210 13.81 -2.82 5.31
CA LEU A 210 12.69 -3.70 5.00
C LEU A 210 12.66 -4.89 5.95
N ALA A 211 11.45 -5.30 6.32
CA ALA A 211 11.23 -6.51 7.10
C ALA A 211 9.94 -7.22 6.66
N ARG A 212 9.75 -8.43 7.13
CA ARG A 212 8.51 -9.15 6.93
C ARG A 212 8.04 -9.80 8.24
N PRO A 213 6.78 -9.61 8.65
CA PRO A 213 6.22 -10.32 9.78
C PRO A 213 6.09 -11.83 9.48
N GLU A 214 6.34 -12.69 10.45
CA GLU A 214 6.26 -14.14 10.26
C GLU A 214 4.88 -14.61 9.80
N LYS A 215 3.81 -14.03 10.35
CA LYS A 215 2.42 -14.34 9.98
C LYS A 215 1.92 -13.55 8.76
N GLY A 216 2.81 -12.84 8.06
CA GLY A 216 2.43 -11.90 6.99
C GLY A 216 1.58 -10.75 7.53
N ILE A 217 0.68 -10.22 6.71
CA ILE A 217 -0.16 -9.06 7.09
C ILE A 217 -1.05 -9.31 8.30
N ARG A 218 -1.37 -10.57 8.60
CA ARG A 218 -2.17 -10.93 9.77
C ARG A 218 -1.52 -10.57 11.09
N ALA A 219 -0.19 -10.47 11.13
CA ALA A 219 0.52 -9.97 12.32
C ALA A 219 0.09 -8.54 12.71
N LEU A 220 -0.43 -7.75 11.78
CA LEU A 220 -1.01 -6.43 12.02
C LEU A 220 -2.53 -6.48 12.14
N LEU A 221 -3.21 -7.23 11.26
CA LEU A 221 -4.68 -7.25 11.22
C LEU A 221 -5.29 -7.94 12.44
N ASP A 222 -4.71 -9.03 12.93
CA ASP A 222 -5.23 -9.77 14.08
C ASP A 222 -5.20 -8.94 15.38
N PRO A 223 -4.08 -8.27 15.75
CA PRO A 223 -4.05 -7.37 16.91
C PRO A 223 -5.03 -6.19 16.78
N LEU A 224 -5.13 -5.58 15.59
CA LEU A 224 -6.06 -4.46 15.35
C LEU A 224 -7.51 -4.90 15.55
N THR A 225 -7.91 -6.02 14.96
CA THR A 225 -9.27 -6.53 15.08
C THR A 225 -9.60 -7.00 16.50
N SER A 226 -8.63 -7.57 17.22
CA SER A 226 -8.78 -7.92 18.63
C SER A 226 -9.00 -6.68 19.50
N LYS A 227 -8.24 -5.60 19.25
CA LYS A 227 -8.41 -4.33 19.96
C LYS A 227 -9.74 -3.65 19.68
N LEU A 228 -10.26 -3.69 18.45
CA LEU A 228 -11.60 -3.18 18.17
C LEU A 228 -12.65 -3.87 19.05
N LYS A 229 -12.55 -5.19 19.20
CA LYS A 229 -13.46 -5.96 20.07
C LYS A 229 -13.28 -5.59 21.56
N GLU A 230 -12.04 -5.49 22.02
CA GLU A 230 -11.70 -5.10 23.40
C GLU A 230 -12.26 -3.72 23.76
N LEU A 231 -12.19 -2.77 22.81
CA LEU A 231 -12.62 -1.39 22.96
C LEU A 231 -14.13 -1.17 22.70
N GLY A 232 -14.88 -2.22 22.38
CA GLY A 232 -16.32 -2.12 22.09
C GLY A 232 -16.65 -1.39 20.78
N VAL A 233 -15.69 -1.26 19.86
CA VAL A 233 -15.93 -0.67 18.53
C VAL A 233 -16.84 -1.59 17.72
N GLU A 234 -17.97 -1.07 17.28
CA GLU A 234 -18.90 -1.79 16.41
C GLU A 234 -18.32 -1.91 15.00
N ARG A 235 -18.43 -3.10 14.39
CA ARG A 235 -17.96 -3.36 13.05
C ARG A 235 -19.03 -4.09 12.25
N LYS A 236 -19.47 -3.46 11.15
CA LYS A 236 -20.40 -4.06 10.19
C LYS A 236 -19.63 -4.42 8.91
N MET A 237 -19.49 -5.73 8.65
CA MET A 237 -18.89 -6.28 7.43
C MET A 237 -19.97 -6.58 6.40
N ASN A 238 -19.61 -6.70 5.12
CA ASN A 238 -20.57 -6.84 3.99
C ASN A 238 -21.64 -5.75 4.01
N THR A 239 -21.24 -4.53 4.38
CA THR A 239 -22.14 -3.40 4.58
C THR A 239 -21.65 -2.22 3.75
N PRO A 240 -21.92 -2.23 2.43
CA PRO A 240 -21.54 -1.13 1.55
C PRO A 240 -22.36 0.11 1.82
N VAL A 241 -21.66 1.27 1.82
CA VAL A 241 -22.27 2.59 1.86
C VAL A 241 -22.75 2.93 0.45
N LYS A 242 -24.03 3.32 0.33
CA LYS A 242 -24.67 3.74 -0.91
C LYS A 242 -24.49 5.23 -1.15
N ALA A 243 -24.70 6.05 -0.09
CA ALA A 243 -24.60 7.50 -0.19
C ALA A 243 -24.20 8.13 1.15
N VAL A 244 -23.58 9.31 1.05
CA VAL A 244 -23.21 10.20 2.16
C VAL A 244 -23.98 11.50 1.93
N HIS A 245 -25.01 11.76 2.72
CA HIS A 245 -25.88 12.90 2.56
C HIS A 245 -25.33 14.13 3.26
N ALA A 246 -25.23 15.22 2.50
CA ALA A 246 -24.74 16.50 2.97
C ALA A 246 -25.85 17.57 2.91
N GLU A 247 -25.87 18.44 3.91
CA GLU A 247 -26.66 19.67 3.92
C GLU A 247 -25.67 20.80 4.27
N GLU A 248 -25.64 21.82 3.41
CA GLU A 248 -24.65 22.89 3.48
C GLU A 248 -23.19 22.35 3.56
N ASP A 249 -22.49 22.60 4.63
CA ASP A 249 -21.11 22.20 4.86
C ASP A 249 -20.95 21.03 5.86
N ARG A 250 -22.02 20.25 6.08
CA ARG A 250 -22.04 19.14 7.04
C ARG A 250 -22.65 17.87 6.44
N ILE A 251 -22.09 16.74 6.83
CA ILE A 251 -22.73 15.44 6.60
C ILE A 251 -23.79 15.22 7.67
N THR A 252 -24.99 14.87 7.24
CA THR A 252 -26.15 14.65 8.12
C THR A 252 -26.38 13.16 8.39
N LYS A 253 -26.17 12.31 7.38
CA LYS A 253 -26.38 10.86 7.51
C LYS A 253 -25.64 10.07 6.42
N ILE A 254 -25.45 8.79 6.68
CA ILE A 254 -25.01 7.79 5.71
C ILE A 254 -26.20 6.90 5.36
N GLU A 255 -26.38 6.59 4.08
CA GLU A 255 -27.32 5.60 3.56
C GLU A 255 -26.57 4.32 3.17
N LEU A 256 -27.00 3.18 3.67
CA LEU A 256 -26.50 1.88 3.31
C LEU A 256 -27.28 1.29 2.12
N GLU A 257 -26.69 0.34 1.38
CA GLU A 257 -27.39 -0.30 0.26
C GLU A 257 -28.67 -1.06 0.66
N ASN A 258 -28.75 -1.48 1.93
CA ASN A 258 -29.97 -2.11 2.47
C ASN A 258 -31.11 -1.12 2.83
N GLY A 259 -30.88 0.18 2.64
CA GLY A 259 -31.83 1.26 2.95
C GLY A 259 -31.78 1.75 4.40
N GLU A 260 -30.88 1.24 5.25
CA GLU A 260 -30.65 1.73 6.62
C GLU A 260 -29.96 3.10 6.57
N TYR A 261 -30.39 4.03 7.43
CA TYR A 261 -29.74 5.32 7.64
C TYR A 261 -28.99 5.33 8.98
N LEU A 262 -27.78 5.89 8.97
CA LEU A 262 -26.91 5.99 10.14
C LEU A 262 -26.46 7.45 10.33
N THR A 263 -26.39 7.88 11.59
CA THR A 263 -25.96 9.24 11.93
C THR A 263 -24.75 9.24 12.86
N ALA A 264 -23.88 10.24 12.71
CA ALA A 264 -22.77 10.45 13.62
C ALA A 264 -22.41 11.93 13.76
N THR A 265 -21.67 12.26 14.81
CA THR A 265 -21.09 13.60 14.97
C THR A 265 -20.00 13.86 13.95
N HIS A 266 -19.13 12.85 13.69
CA HIS A 266 -18.02 12.91 12.74
C HIS A 266 -18.01 11.68 11.82
N TYR A 267 -17.44 11.88 10.64
CA TYR A 267 -17.28 10.83 9.63
C TYR A 267 -15.83 10.79 9.13
N ILE A 268 -15.28 9.60 9.00
CA ILE A 268 -13.96 9.38 8.37
C ILE A 268 -14.16 8.48 7.16
N SER A 269 -13.77 8.92 5.98
CA SER A 269 -13.72 8.07 4.80
C SER A 269 -12.29 7.59 4.54
N THR A 270 -12.13 6.30 4.30
CA THR A 270 -10.84 5.68 3.97
C THR A 270 -10.87 4.97 2.62
N CYS A 271 -11.89 5.23 1.81
CA CYS A 271 -12.07 4.58 0.52
C CYS A 271 -11.39 5.32 -0.66
N GLY A 272 -10.78 6.48 -0.40
CA GLY A 272 -10.20 7.38 -1.39
C GLY A 272 -10.99 8.68 -1.52
N GLY A 273 -10.32 9.74 -1.98
CA GLY A 273 -10.93 11.05 -2.11
C GLY A 273 -12.00 11.08 -3.22
N LEU A 274 -11.64 10.59 -4.41
CA LEU A 274 -12.54 10.51 -5.55
C LEU A 274 -13.75 9.60 -5.25
N GLU A 275 -13.48 8.44 -4.63
CA GLU A 275 -14.52 7.48 -4.24
C GLU A 275 -15.46 8.09 -3.19
N THR A 276 -14.93 8.88 -2.26
CA THR A 276 -15.73 9.61 -1.28
C THR A 276 -16.64 10.64 -1.98
N GLU A 277 -16.08 11.40 -2.93
CA GLU A 277 -16.88 12.37 -3.70
C GLU A 277 -18.00 11.71 -4.50
N THR A 278 -17.80 10.49 -4.99
CA THR A 278 -18.87 9.75 -5.71
C THR A 278 -20.01 9.29 -4.80
N LEU A 279 -19.77 9.17 -3.50
CA LEU A 279 -20.80 8.81 -2.52
C LEU A 279 -21.61 10.02 -2.06
N LEU A 280 -21.15 11.26 -2.27
CA LEU A 280 -21.81 12.47 -1.79
C LEU A 280 -23.16 12.71 -2.47
N GLN A 281 -24.15 13.12 -1.67
CA GLN A 281 -25.49 13.55 -2.12
C GLN A 281 -25.86 14.87 -1.43
N PRO A 282 -26.02 15.96 -2.20
CA PRO A 282 -25.84 16.06 -3.65
C PRO A 282 -24.38 15.88 -4.07
N PRO A 283 -24.12 15.46 -5.31
CA PRO A 283 -22.75 15.33 -5.81
C PRO A 283 -22.07 16.72 -5.85
N PRO A 284 -20.75 16.79 -5.60
CA PRO A 284 -20.04 18.05 -5.62
C PRO A 284 -20.05 18.66 -7.02
N GLN A 285 -20.17 19.99 -7.10
CA GLN A 285 -20.19 20.71 -8.39
C GLN A 285 -18.86 20.58 -9.15
N THR A 286 -17.76 20.49 -8.42
CA THR A 286 -16.41 20.28 -8.97
C THR A 286 -15.76 19.13 -8.22
N LYS A 287 -15.06 18.26 -8.96
CA LYS A 287 -14.25 17.21 -8.35
C LYS A 287 -12.91 17.81 -7.91
N ASN A 288 -12.51 17.52 -6.67
CA ASN A 288 -11.25 17.98 -6.10
C ASN A 288 -10.12 16.97 -6.28
N PHE A 289 -10.43 15.73 -6.68
CA PHE A 289 -9.48 14.66 -6.83
C PHE A 289 -9.40 14.21 -8.29
N GLU A 290 -8.17 14.13 -8.79
CA GLU A 290 -7.89 13.58 -10.12
C GLU A 290 -7.96 12.05 -10.10
N ILE A 291 -8.25 11.46 -11.26
CA ILE A 291 -8.29 10.01 -11.41
C ILE A 291 -6.85 9.49 -11.49
N GLY A 292 -6.47 8.61 -10.57
CA GLY A 292 -5.20 7.91 -10.65
C GLY A 292 -5.16 6.92 -11.80
N ARG A 293 -4.01 6.79 -12.47
CA ARG A 293 -3.85 5.94 -13.66
C ARG A 293 -2.95 4.74 -13.43
N PHE A 294 -2.03 4.83 -12.47
CA PHE A 294 -1.08 3.75 -12.23
C PHE A 294 -1.76 2.54 -11.59
N SER A 295 -1.77 1.44 -12.32
CA SER A 295 -2.24 0.14 -11.87
C SER A 295 -1.23 -0.95 -12.17
N ILE A 296 -1.41 -2.13 -11.60
CA ILE A 296 -0.46 -3.23 -11.71
C ILE A 296 -1.15 -4.55 -12.05
N ILE A 297 -0.35 -5.46 -12.59
CA ILE A 297 -0.60 -6.89 -12.60
C ILE A 297 0.47 -7.59 -11.77
N GLU A 298 0.07 -8.54 -10.96
CA GLU A 298 1.00 -9.34 -10.16
C GLU A 298 0.73 -10.83 -10.33
N SER A 299 1.79 -11.58 -10.60
CA SER A 299 1.78 -13.04 -10.61
C SER A 299 2.47 -13.57 -9.35
N ILE A 300 1.81 -14.49 -8.63
CA ILE A 300 2.33 -15.17 -7.45
C ILE A 300 2.45 -16.66 -7.74
N SER A 301 3.67 -17.12 -7.93
CA SER A 301 3.98 -18.53 -8.15
C SER A 301 4.40 -19.22 -6.86
N VAL A 302 3.77 -20.36 -6.55
CA VAL A 302 4.20 -21.25 -5.46
C VAL A 302 4.97 -22.41 -6.07
N PHE A 303 6.19 -22.65 -5.60
CA PHE A 303 7.09 -23.65 -6.14
C PHE A 303 7.75 -24.48 -5.04
N GLU A 304 8.22 -25.69 -5.41
CA GLU A 304 8.95 -26.57 -4.50
C GLU A 304 10.39 -26.13 -4.30
N GLY A 305 10.86 -26.27 -3.07
CA GLY A 305 12.23 -25.97 -2.65
C GLY A 305 12.41 -24.54 -2.15
N HIS A 306 13.57 -24.29 -1.57
CA HIS A 306 13.94 -22.99 -1.04
C HIS A 306 14.58 -22.11 -2.14
N PRO A 307 14.36 -20.76 -2.17
CA PRO A 307 14.92 -19.87 -3.18
C PRO A 307 16.45 -19.94 -3.29
N LYS A 308 17.16 -20.09 -2.16
CA LYS A 308 18.63 -20.24 -2.13
C LYS A 308 19.14 -21.45 -2.93
N ALA A 309 18.35 -22.53 -3.04
CA ALA A 309 18.72 -23.67 -3.88
C ALA A 309 18.71 -23.32 -5.39
N TRP A 310 18.09 -22.21 -5.75
CA TRP A 310 18.07 -21.64 -7.10
C TRP A 310 19.14 -20.56 -7.29
N GLY A 311 19.87 -20.18 -6.23
CA GLY A 311 20.81 -19.06 -6.21
C GLY A 311 20.12 -17.70 -6.06
N TRP A 312 18.90 -17.66 -5.52
CA TRP A 312 18.14 -16.45 -5.29
C TRP A 312 18.26 -16.04 -3.83
N ASP A 313 19.06 -15.02 -3.56
CA ASP A 313 19.35 -14.56 -2.20
C ASP A 313 18.66 -13.26 -1.82
N GLU A 314 18.25 -12.46 -2.83
CA GLU A 314 17.57 -11.18 -2.60
C GLU A 314 16.13 -11.38 -2.11
N THR A 315 15.67 -10.48 -1.25
CA THR A 315 14.27 -10.41 -0.79
C THR A 315 13.38 -9.64 -1.76
N VAL A 316 13.89 -8.54 -2.31
CA VAL A 316 13.22 -7.71 -3.33
C VAL A 316 14.21 -7.34 -4.42
N VAL A 317 13.78 -7.42 -5.67
CA VAL A 317 14.53 -6.90 -6.83
C VAL A 317 13.62 -5.91 -7.56
N PHE A 318 14.02 -4.66 -7.61
CA PHE A 318 13.45 -3.65 -8.50
C PHE A 318 14.21 -3.69 -9.81
N PHE A 319 13.53 -3.77 -10.93
CA PHE A 319 14.20 -3.88 -12.21
C PHE A 319 13.62 -2.96 -13.27
N ASN A 320 14.50 -2.55 -14.18
CA ASN A 320 14.18 -1.83 -15.39
C ASN A 320 15.15 -2.27 -16.49
N ASP A 321 14.69 -2.46 -17.74
CA ASP A 321 15.51 -3.01 -18.81
C ASP A 321 16.26 -1.95 -19.63
N SER A 322 16.13 -0.67 -19.27
CA SER A 322 16.78 0.47 -19.89
C SER A 322 17.30 1.45 -18.83
N ASP A 323 18.09 2.44 -19.25
CA ASP A 323 18.63 3.47 -18.36
C ASP A 323 17.58 4.51 -17.94
N SER A 324 16.44 4.56 -18.60
CA SER A 324 15.32 5.46 -18.28
C SER A 324 14.14 4.69 -17.69
N PHE A 325 13.73 5.10 -16.51
CA PHE A 325 12.59 4.51 -15.81
C PHE A 325 11.28 5.16 -16.26
N SER A 326 10.40 4.33 -16.83
CA SER A 326 9.04 4.73 -17.20
C SER A 326 8.05 4.22 -16.14
N TYR A 327 7.33 5.15 -15.53
CA TYR A 327 6.33 4.88 -14.50
C TYR A 327 5.03 5.58 -14.86
N ASN A 328 4.28 5.00 -15.80
CA ASN A 328 3.02 5.54 -16.31
C ASN A 328 2.03 4.43 -16.65
N GLU A 329 0.82 4.83 -17.05
CA GLU A 329 -0.15 3.89 -17.61
C GLU A 329 0.40 3.29 -18.91
N PRO A 330 0.57 1.95 -19.00
CA PRO A 330 1.08 1.32 -20.22
C PRO A 330 0.16 1.52 -21.43
N LYS A 331 0.75 1.58 -22.63
CA LYS A 331 -0.03 1.57 -23.89
C LYS A 331 -0.59 0.19 -24.24
N GLU A 332 0.03 -0.87 -23.72
CA GLU A 332 -0.36 -2.26 -23.86
C GLU A 332 -1.05 -2.74 -22.55
N LEU A 333 -1.58 -3.96 -22.55
CA LEU A 333 -2.17 -4.57 -21.34
C LEU A 333 -1.20 -4.57 -20.16
N VAL A 334 0.10 -4.79 -20.40
CA VAL A 334 1.16 -4.84 -19.39
C VAL A 334 2.44 -4.28 -19.98
N ASP A 335 3.17 -3.49 -19.20
CA ASP A 335 4.53 -3.09 -19.50
C ASP A 335 5.51 -4.04 -18.81
N LEU A 336 6.37 -4.71 -19.59
CA LEU A 336 7.37 -5.65 -19.08
C LEU A 336 8.77 -5.00 -18.89
N HIS A 337 8.93 -3.73 -19.22
CA HIS A 337 10.22 -3.04 -19.14
C HIS A 337 10.67 -2.82 -17.70
N SER A 338 9.74 -2.61 -16.78
CA SER A 338 10.05 -2.43 -15.37
C SER A 338 9.16 -3.28 -14.46
N GLY A 339 9.59 -3.49 -13.23
CA GLY A 339 8.80 -4.23 -12.26
C GLY A 339 9.50 -4.51 -10.95
N VAL A 340 8.82 -5.31 -10.13
CA VAL A 340 9.30 -5.71 -8.81
C VAL A 340 9.17 -7.21 -8.64
N ILE A 341 10.26 -7.85 -8.21
CA ILE A 341 10.26 -9.25 -7.78
C ILE A 341 10.34 -9.27 -6.26
N CYS A 342 9.49 -10.08 -5.62
CA CYS A 342 9.56 -10.28 -4.18
C CYS A 342 9.62 -11.78 -3.86
N ILE A 343 10.56 -12.16 -2.99
CA ILE A 343 10.82 -13.54 -2.57
C ILE A 343 10.64 -13.62 -1.04
N PRO A 344 9.41 -13.84 -0.55
CA PRO A 344 9.10 -13.81 0.89
C PRO A 344 9.91 -14.79 1.73
N ASN A 345 10.32 -15.93 1.18
CA ASN A 345 11.08 -16.94 1.90
C ASN A 345 12.52 -16.50 2.25
N ASN A 346 13.06 -15.49 1.56
CA ASN A 346 14.41 -14.98 1.83
C ASN A 346 14.48 -14.06 3.06
N TYR A 347 13.36 -13.78 3.71
CA TYR A 347 13.36 -13.12 5.04
C TYR A 347 13.72 -14.08 6.20
N GLY A 348 14.03 -15.35 5.95
CA GLY A 348 14.41 -16.31 7.00
C GLY A 348 13.24 -16.58 7.96
N LEU A 349 12.03 -16.69 7.44
CA LEU A 349 10.82 -16.91 8.24
C LEU A 349 10.71 -18.39 8.66
N PRO A 350 10.82 -18.75 9.94
CA PRO A 350 10.83 -20.15 10.38
C PRO A 350 9.60 -20.95 9.91
N SER A 351 8.43 -20.31 9.87
CA SER A 351 7.19 -20.95 9.41
C SER A 351 7.16 -21.25 7.91
N LEU A 352 7.97 -20.57 7.10
CA LEU A 352 8.10 -20.81 5.66
C LEU A 352 9.23 -21.79 5.37
N ASP A 353 10.31 -21.77 6.14
CA ASP A 353 11.47 -22.66 5.97
C ASP A 353 11.12 -24.14 6.25
N GLN A 354 10.14 -24.37 7.13
CA GLN A 354 9.61 -25.73 7.41
C GLN A 354 8.74 -26.28 6.27
N LYS A 355 8.22 -25.40 5.40
CA LYS A 355 7.45 -25.82 4.23
C LYS A 355 8.41 -26.03 3.07
N GLN A 356 8.29 -27.17 2.39
CA GLN A 356 9.05 -27.45 1.17
C GLN A 356 8.54 -26.62 -0.03
N GLU A 357 7.86 -25.49 0.23
CA GLU A 357 7.28 -24.61 -0.77
C GLU A 357 7.67 -23.17 -0.53
N SER A 358 8.00 -22.48 -1.62
CA SER A 358 8.34 -21.06 -1.62
C SER A 358 7.43 -20.26 -2.56
N LYS A 359 7.47 -18.95 -2.42
CA LYS A 359 6.70 -18.01 -3.25
C LYS A 359 7.62 -17.09 -4.01
N LEU A 360 7.31 -16.89 -5.28
CA LEU A 360 7.88 -15.86 -6.14
C LEU A 360 6.75 -14.94 -6.57
N ARG A 361 6.87 -13.65 -6.30
CA ARG A 361 5.93 -12.61 -6.72
C ARG A 361 6.61 -11.74 -7.76
N VAL A 362 5.94 -11.49 -8.86
CA VAL A 362 6.44 -10.61 -9.94
C VAL A 362 5.33 -9.63 -10.29
N THR A 363 5.63 -8.35 -10.17
CA THR A 363 4.70 -7.24 -10.37
C THR A 363 5.17 -6.37 -11.53
N HIS A 364 4.23 -5.96 -12.38
CA HIS A 364 4.47 -5.05 -13.51
C HIS A 364 3.38 -3.99 -13.59
N PRO A 365 3.66 -2.81 -14.22
CA PRO A 365 2.61 -1.85 -14.59
C PRO A 365 1.60 -2.47 -15.55
N ALA A 366 0.32 -2.12 -15.40
CA ALA A 366 -0.75 -2.64 -16.24
C ALA A 366 -1.84 -1.61 -16.51
N ASN A 367 -2.41 -1.64 -17.72
CA ASN A 367 -3.42 -0.70 -18.17
C ASN A 367 -4.83 -1.15 -17.77
N TYR A 368 -5.47 -0.41 -16.86
CA TYR A 368 -6.82 -0.75 -16.40
C TYR A 368 -7.85 -0.71 -17.52
N SER A 369 -7.82 0.32 -18.38
CA SER A 369 -8.81 0.52 -19.43
C SER A 369 -8.84 -0.64 -20.40
N LEU A 370 -7.67 -1.11 -20.83
CA LEU A 370 -7.54 -2.27 -21.70
C LEU A 370 -8.00 -3.57 -21.01
N TRP A 371 -7.63 -3.76 -19.73
CA TRP A 371 -8.10 -4.94 -18.97
C TRP A 371 -9.59 -4.92 -18.71
N SER A 372 -10.20 -3.77 -18.46
CA SER A 372 -11.63 -3.63 -18.18
C SER A 372 -12.49 -3.80 -19.41
N ALA A 373 -11.98 -3.49 -20.60
CA ALA A 373 -12.67 -3.65 -21.88
C ALA A 373 -12.82 -5.12 -22.33
N LEU A 374 -12.05 -6.04 -21.74
CA LEU A 374 -12.13 -7.47 -22.09
C LEU A 374 -13.43 -8.08 -21.56
N ASN A 375 -14.11 -8.89 -22.39
CA ASN A 375 -15.17 -9.76 -21.91
C ASN A 375 -14.61 -10.90 -21.05
N GLU A 376 -15.44 -11.64 -20.34
CA GLU A 376 -14.97 -12.65 -19.37
C GLU A 376 -14.11 -13.75 -19.98
N GLU A 377 -14.43 -14.20 -21.18
CA GLU A 377 -13.66 -15.25 -21.91
C GLU A 377 -12.27 -14.72 -22.30
N SER A 378 -12.23 -13.56 -22.95
CA SER A 378 -10.99 -12.89 -23.34
C SER A 378 -10.16 -12.53 -22.10
N TYR A 379 -10.80 -12.07 -21.02
CA TYR A 379 -10.13 -11.78 -19.76
C TYR A 379 -9.43 -13.01 -19.16
N ALA A 380 -10.14 -14.15 -19.09
CA ALA A 380 -9.56 -15.38 -18.59
C ALA A 380 -8.39 -15.86 -19.45
N GLY A 381 -8.52 -15.79 -20.78
CA GLY A 381 -7.47 -16.11 -21.74
C GLY A 381 -6.24 -15.21 -21.60
N GLN A 382 -6.43 -13.90 -21.60
CA GLN A 382 -5.34 -12.93 -21.45
C GLN A 382 -4.64 -13.07 -20.08
N LYS A 383 -5.39 -13.25 -19.00
CA LYS A 383 -4.82 -13.48 -17.67
C LYS A 383 -3.84 -14.65 -17.66
N LYS A 384 -4.20 -15.77 -18.30
CA LYS A 384 -3.32 -16.96 -18.40
C LYS A 384 -2.08 -16.72 -19.28
N ILE A 385 -2.23 -15.99 -20.38
CA ILE A 385 -1.10 -15.62 -21.26
C ILE A 385 -0.11 -14.75 -20.51
N TRP A 386 -0.62 -13.69 -19.85
CA TRP A 386 0.24 -12.75 -19.13
C TRP A 386 0.87 -13.35 -17.88
N GLU A 387 0.21 -14.28 -17.21
CA GLU A 387 0.81 -15.06 -16.11
C GLU A 387 2.14 -15.71 -16.53
N GLY A 388 2.17 -16.33 -17.72
CA GLY A 388 3.39 -16.93 -18.26
C GLY A 388 4.45 -15.88 -18.63
N LYS A 389 4.06 -14.80 -19.33
CA LYS A 389 4.98 -13.76 -19.76
C LYS A 389 5.63 -13.02 -18.57
N ILE A 390 4.85 -12.70 -17.53
CA ILE A 390 5.32 -12.04 -16.30
C ILE A 390 6.35 -12.90 -15.58
N LEU A 391 6.05 -14.19 -15.43
CA LEU A 391 6.97 -15.12 -14.81
C LEU A 391 8.29 -15.24 -15.59
N GLU A 392 8.21 -15.40 -16.91
CA GLU A 392 9.39 -15.48 -17.78
C GLU A 392 10.23 -14.19 -17.72
N ASN A 393 9.58 -13.04 -17.74
CA ASN A 393 10.27 -11.76 -17.62
C ASN A 393 10.97 -11.62 -16.28
N GLY A 394 10.28 -11.87 -15.15
CA GLY A 394 10.87 -11.78 -13.82
C GLY A 394 12.08 -12.72 -13.62
N LEU A 395 12.02 -13.93 -14.17
CA LEU A 395 13.13 -14.90 -14.07
C LEU A 395 14.41 -14.42 -14.79
N ARG A 396 14.33 -13.47 -15.73
CA ARG A 396 15.51 -12.88 -16.43
C ARG A 396 16.38 -12.05 -15.48
N TYR A 397 15.79 -11.48 -14.43
CA TYR A 397 16.48 -10.63 -13.44
C TYR A 397 16.96 -11.40 -12.21
N LEU A 398 16.71 -12.71 -12.17
CA LEU A 398 17.22 -13.58 -11.12
C LEU A 398 18.40 -14.44 -11.66
N PRO A 399 19.37 -14.83 -10.83
CA PRO A 399 20.45 -15.71 -11.21
C PRO A 399 19.89 -17.07 -11.70
N THR A 400 19.55 -17.15 -12.99
CA THR A 400 18.88 -18.32 -13.55
C THR A 400 19.51 -18.71 -14.87
N ILE A 401 19.99 -19.95 -14.96
CA ILE A 401 20.47 -20.56 -16.19
C ILE A 401 19.23 -21.06 -16.99
N LYS A 402 19.27 -21.00 -18.32
CA LYS A 402 18.11 -21.40 -19.17
C LYS A 402 17.53 -22.78 -18.79
N GLU A 403 18.36 -23.73 -18.43
CA GLU A 403 17.97 -25.08 -17.97
C GLU A 403 17.18 -25.04 -16.65
N LYS A 404 17.45 -24.05 -15.79
CA LYS A 404 16.71 -23.88 -14.53
C LYS A 404 15.29 -23.35 -14.75
N VAL A 405 14.99 -22.59 -15.83
CA VAL A 405 13.64 -22.08 -16.12
C VAL A 405 12.66 -23.24 -16.34
N ALA A 406 13.03 -24.22 -17.18
CA ALA A 406 12.20 -25.41 -17.41
C ALA A 406 11.99 -26.20 -16.10
N LYS A 407 13.07 -26.39 -15.34
CA LYS A 407 13.01 -27.03 -14.01
C LYS A 407 12.16 -26.26 -13.03
N PHE A 408 12.23 -24.92 -12.99
CA PHE A 408 11.38 -24.07 -12.13
C PHE A 408 9.91 -24.25 -12.52
N LYS A 409 9.56 -24.16 -13.80
CA LYS A 409 8.19 -24.39 -14.28
C LYS A 409 7.66 -25.77 -13.86
N SER A 410 8.46 -26.82 -13.94
CA SER A 410 8.08 -28.19 -13.51
C SER A 410 7.87 -28.29 -11.99
N LYS A 411 8.51 -27.43 -11.20
CA LYS A 411 8.40 -27.37 -9.75
C LYS A 411 7.31 -26.40 -9.26
N THR A 412 6.73 -25.61 -10.16
CA THR A 412 5.62 -24.69 -9.81
C THR A 412 4.35 -25.50 -9.58
N ARG A 413 3.76 -25.34 -8.40
CA ARG A 413 2.55 -26.05 -7.94
C ARG A 413 1.27 -25.30 -8.26
N MET A 414 1.32 -23.99 -8.20
CA MET A 414 0.22 -23.12 -8.61
C MET A 414 0.74 -21.72 -8.91
N THR A 415 0.00 -21.00 -9.71
CA THR A 415 0.15 -19.55 -9.90
C THR A 415 -1.20 -18.89 -9.69
N ASP A 416 -1.19 -17.71 -9.09
CA ASP A 416 -2.35 -16.82 -9.00
C ASP A 416 -1.97 -15.44 -9.49
N THR A 417 -2.90 -14.74 -10.12
CA THR A 417 -2.62 -13.47 -10.77
C THR A 417 -3.67 -12.45 -10.41
N PHE A 418 -3.22 -11.29 -9.88
CA PHE A 418 -4.02 -10.09 -9.70
C PHE A 418 -3.90 -9.21 -10.94
N THR A 419 -5.00 -8.62 -11.35
CA THR A 419 -5.06 -7.67 -12.48
C THR A 419 -5.62 -6.34 -11.98
N PRO A 420 -5.56 -5.27 -12.79
CA PRO A 420 -6.22 -4.00 -12.45
C PRO A 420 -7.71 -4.15 -12.12
N ARG A 421 -8.43 -5.07 -12.79
CA ARG A 421 -9.85 -5.38 -12.46
C ARG A 421 -10.00 -5.93 -11.05
N THR A 422 -9.04 -6.74 -10.58
CA THR A 422 -9.04 -7.27 -9.21
C THR A 422 -8.84 -6.14 -8.20
N ILE A 423 -7.92 -5.21 -8.47
CA ILE A 423 -7.67 -4.06 -7.60
C ILE A 423 -8.95 -3.21 -7.51
N LYS A 424 -9.53 -2.79 -8.65
CA LYS A 424 -10.80 -2.03 -8.69
C LYS A 424 -11.90 -2.72 -7.89
N LYS A 425 -12.08 -4.02 -8.08
CA LYS A 425 -13.10 -4.81 -7.38
C LYS A 425 -12.96 -4.74 -5.86
N PHE A 426 -11.74 -4.83 -5.33
CA PHE A 426 -11.51 -4.95 -3.89
C PHE A 426 -11.21 -3.63 -3.19
N THR A 427 -10.73 -2.60 -3.89
CA THR A 427 -10.46 -1.28 -3.29
C THR A 427 -11.54 -0.25 -3.60
N SER A 428 -12.26 -0.39 -4.68
CA SER A 428 -13.11 0.60 -5.36
C SER A 428 -12.33 1.71 -6.07
N HIS A 429 -11.02 1.83 -5.91
CA HIS A 429 -10.24 2.88 -6.57
C HIS A 429 -10.54 2.94 -8.05
N GLU A 430 -10.86 4.14 -8.54
CA GLU A 430 -11.12 4.34 -9.96
C GLU A 430 -9.90 3.92 -10.78
N ASN A 431 -10.11 3.36 -11.96
CA ASN A 431 -9.06 2.74 -12.78
C ASN A 431 -8.23 1.65 -12.10
N GLY A 432 -8.68 1.09 -10.97
CA GLY A 432 -7.85 0.18 -10.18
C GLY A 432 -6.53 0.82 -9.76
N ALA A 433 -6.52 2.14 -9.55
CA ALA A 433 -5.33 2.89 -9.19
C ALA A 433 -4.76 2.40 -7.87
N LEU A 434 -3.48 1.96 -7.89
CA LEU A 434 -2.85 1.33 -6.72
C LEU A 434 -2.72 2.33 -5.55
N TYR A 435 -2.36 3.57 -5.85
CA TYR A 435 -2.13 4.63 -4.88
C TYR A 435 -3.17 5.75 -4.93
N GLY A 436 -4.37 5.46 -5.45
CA GLY A 436 -5.49 6.40 -5.51
C GLY A 436 -5.22 7.60 -6.41
N SER A 437 -5.73 8.76 -6.01
CA SER A 437 -5.57 10.04 -6.73
C SER A 437 -4.13 10.59 -6.64
N PRO A 438 -3.59 11.24 -7.66
CA PRO A 438 -2.37 12.05 -7.53
C PRO A 438 -2.56 13.28 -6.64
N THR A 439 -3.79 13.79 -6.50
CA THR A 439 -4.11 14.87 -5.56
C THR A 439 -4.19 14.32 -4.14
N LYS A 440 -3.41 14.90 -3.21
CA LYS A 440 -3.36 14.46 -1.81
C LYS A 440 -3.86 15.55 -0.86
N ARG A 441 -4.44 15.14 0.28
CA ARG A 441 -4.89 15.99 1.36
C ARG A 441 -4.26 15.54 2.69
N ARG A 442 -3.04 16.00 2.96
CA ARG A 442 -2.22 15.51 4.09
C ARG A 442 -2.85 15.73 5.45
N ASP A 443 -3.59 16.81 5.61
CA ASP A 443 -4.37 17.11 6.83
C ASP A 443 -5.63 16.24 6.97
N GLY A 444 -6.06 15.59 5.90
CA GLY A 444 -7.30 14.82 5.83
C GLY A 444 -8.57 15.68 5.82
N ALA A 445 -8.47 17.00 5.71
CA ALA A 445 -9.64 17.88 5.68
C ALA A 445 -10.39 17.77 4.34
N THR A 446 -11.70 17.95 4.40
CA THR A 446 -12.59 18.09 3.23
C THR A 446 -13.28 19.45 3.25
N SER A 447 -14.17 19.69 2.29
CA SER A 447 -15.05 20.87 2.32
C SER A 447 -16.13 20.81 3.39
N PHE A 448 -16.28 19.67 4.07
CA PHE A 448 -17.27 19.49 5.13
C PHE A 448 -16.62 19.56 6.51
N GLN A 449 -17.27 20.22 7.46
CA GLN A 449 -16.75 20.41 8.83
C GLN A 449 -16.61 19.09 9.61
N ASN A 450 -17.36 18.05 9.26
CA ASN A 450 -17.42 16.79 9.99
C ASN A 450 -17.11 15.56 9.15
N LEU A 451 -16.59 15.71 7.93
CA LEU A 451 -16.10 14.60 7.09
C LEU A 451 -14.60 14.77 6.86
N PHE A 452 -13.84 13.72 7.14
CA PHE A 452 -12.40 13.69 7.00
C PHE A 452 -11.95 12.50 6.13
N LEU A 453 -10.83 12.68 5.44
CA LEU A 453 -10.19 11.62 4.64
C LEU A 453 -9.00 11.04 5.39
N ALA A 454 -8.88 9.72 5.38
CA ALA A 454 -7.68 9.01 5.83
C ALA A 454 -7.29 7.92 4.82
N GLY A 455 -6.01 7.59 4.76
CA GLY A 455 -5.52 6.53 3.88
C GLY A 455 -4.81 7.04 2.64
N THR A 456 -5.02 6.37 1.50
CA THR A 456 -4.23 6.55 0.29
C THR A 456 -4.17 8.00 -0.20
N ASP A 457 -5.29 8.72 -0.22
CA ASP A 457 -5.35 10.09 -0.74
C ASP A 457 -5.02 11.17 0.31
N GLN A 458 -4.66 10.74 1.51
CA GLN A 458 -4.00 11.60 2.49
C GLN A 458 -2.49 11.77 2.18
N GLY A 459 -1.90 10.88 1.38
CA GLY A 459 -0.49 10.97 0.96
C GLY A 459 0.51 10.32 1.91
N TYR A 460 0.06 9.65 2.96
CA TYR A 460 0.90 8.75 3.75
C TYR A 460 0.83 7.34 3.17
N VAL A 461 1.92 6.91 2.57
CA VAL A 461 1.97 5.71 1.75
C VAL A 461 2.55 4.50 2.47
N GLY A 462 2.31 3.31 1.90
CA GLY A 462 2.71 2.04 2.49
C GLY A 462 1.85 1.64 3.70
N ILE A 463 2.18 0.52 4.30
CA ILE A 463 1.44 -0.06 5.44
C ILE A 463 1.53 0.86 6.66
N VAL A 464 2.76 1.25 7.02
CA VAL A 464 3.03 2.09 8.20
C VAL A 464 2.44 3.49 8.00
N GLY A 465 2.64 4.08 6.81
CA GLY A 465 2.10 5.39 6.47
C GLY A 465 0.58 5.43 6.52
N ALA A 466 -0.11 4.45 5.93
CA ALA A 466 -1.57 4.37 5.97
C ALA A 466 -2.13 4.30 7.41
N MET A 467 -1.46 3.52 8.29
CA MET A 467 -1.86 3.44 9.70
C MET A 467 -1.60 4.74 10.46
N LEU A 468 -0.45 5.38 10.23
CA LEU A 468 -0.11 6.68 10.82
C LEU A 468 -1.09 7.77 10.36
N GLY A 469 -1.47 7.77 9.08
CA GLY A 469 -2.46 8.68 8.52
C GLY A 469 -3.80 8.57 9.23
N GLY A 470 -4.29 7.34 9.42
CA GLY A 470 -5.52 7.09 10.17
C GLY A 470 -5.45 7.62 11.62
N ILE A 471 -4.32 7.39 12.31
CA ILE A 471 -4.10 7.91 13.66
C ILE A 471 -4.03 9.45 13.66
N ALA A 472 -3.37 10.04 12.67
CA ALA A 472 -3.22 11.49 12.56
C ALA A 472 -4.59 12.18 12.40
N VAL A 473 -5.46 11.66 11.53
CA VAL A 473 -6.85 12.17 11.38
C VAL A 473 -7.62 12.02 12.68
N ALA A 474 -7.58 10.85 13.32
CA ALA A 474 -8.24 10.65 14.61
C ALA A 474 -7.78 11.66 15.68
N ASN A 475 -6.47 11.88 15.79
CA ASN A 475 -5.89 12.80 16.79
C ASN A 475 -6.19 14.27 16.47
N ASN A 476 -5.94 14.71 15.23
CA ASN A 476 -5.89 16.12 14.88
C ASN A 476 -7.27 16.69 14.52
N GLN A 477 -8.13 15.86 13.89
CA GLN A 477 -9.44 16.33 13.42
C GLN A 477 -10.56 16.05 14.43
N ILE A 478 -10.40 15.04 15.28
CA ILE A 478 -11.47 14.64 16.21
C ILE A 478 -11.02 14.84 17.67
N LEU A 479 -10.01 14.10 18.14
CA LEU A 479 -9.65 14.08 19.57
C LEU A 479 -9.13 15.41 20.10
N ARG A 480 -8.49 16.23 19.27
CA ARG A 480 -7.99 17.56 19.67
C ARG A 480 -9.12 18.54 19.94
N ASN A 481 -10.32 18.29 19.40
CA ASN A 481 -11.48 19.19 19.48
C ASN A 481 -12.54 18.70 20.48
N LEU A 482 -12.26 17.62 21.24
CA LEU A 482 -13.07 17.15 22.36
C LEU A 482 -12.64 17.85 23.65
#